data_5f128b518000aa5f9048a97d237c043a
#
_entry.id   5f128b518000aa5f9048a97d237c043a
#
_cell.length_a   1.000
_cell.length_b   1.000
_cell.length_c   1.000
_cell.angle_alpha   90.00
_cell.angle_beta   90.00
_cell.angle_gamma   90.00
#
_symmetry.space_group_name_H-M   'P 1'
#
loop_
_entity.id
_entity.type
_entity.pdbx_description
1 polymer ?
#
loop_
_entity_poly.entity_id
_entity_poly.type
_entity_poly.pdbx_seq_one_letter_code
_entity_poly.pdbx_strand_id
1 'polypeptide(L)'
;GLGDVYKRQRKKLILQQKQMKDTAKKDKYKVYGELINTYGYGLEDGCKSFKALNYYTNEEITIPMDPAMTPGENSKKYFDRYGKLKRTEEALTEQIADTEAEIEHLESISNALDIARAENDLSQIKEELTEYGYIKKHYSNKKGQKAQAKSKPFHYISSDGFDIYVGKNNFQNDELTFKMATGNDWWFHAKKMAGSHVIVKTPDGEIPDRT
;
A
#
# COMPACT_ATOMS: atom_id res chain seq x y z
N GLY A 1 -18.57 -12.46 0.42
CA GLY A 1 -18.32 -11.95 -0.94
C GLY A 1 -17.16 -10.97 -1.00
N LEU A 2 -16.83 -10.47 -2.20
CA LEU A 2 -15.72 -9.51 -2.42
C LEU A 2 -15.88 -8.21 -1.60
N GLY A 3 -17.11 -7.73 -1.43
CA GLY A 3 -17.41 -6.56 -0.60
C GLY A 3 -17.06 -6.78 0.87
N ASP A 4 -17.19 -8.00 1.37
CA ASP A 4 -16.81 -8.32 2.76
C ASP A 4 -15.29 -8.39 2.92
N VAL A 5 -14.59 -8.90 1.89
CA VAL A 5 -13.11 -8.89 1.85
C VAL A 5 -12.61 -7.45 1.87
N TYR A 6 -13.16 -6.58 1.04
CA TYR A 6 -12.82 -5.16 0.99
C TYR A 6 -13.01 -4.47 2.34
N LYS A 7 -14.18 -4.65 2.96
CA LYS A 7 -14.49 -4.07 4.28
C LYS A 7 -13.51 -4.57 5.36
N ARG A 8 -13.15 -5.85 5.32
CA ARG A 8 -12.16 -6.43 6.24
C ARG A 8 -10.78 -5.81 6.05
N GLN A 9 -10.33 -5.66 4.82
CA GLN A 9 -9.03 -5.06 4.52
C GLN A 9 -8.98 -3.58 4.92
N ARG A 10 -10.07 -2.84 4.73
CA ARG A 10 -10.18 -1.45 5.20
C ARG A 10 -10.07 -1.34 6.72
N LYS A 11 -10.76 -2.20 7.46
CA LYS A 11 -10.66 -2.26 8.92
C LYS A 11 -9.25 -2.64 9.38
N LYS A 12 -8.64 -3.62 8.74
CA LYS A 12 -7.26 -4.04 9.01
C LYS A 12 -6.29 -2.87 8.82
N LEU A 13 -6.41 -2.11 7.74
CA LEU A 13 -5.57 -0.95 7.47
C LEU A 13 -5.68 0.10 8.58
N ILE A 14 -6.89 0.41 9.02
CA ILE A 14 -7.13 1.38 10.10
C ILE A 14 -6.43 0.95 11.40
N LEU A 15 -6.53 -0.34 11.76
CA LEU A 15 -5.84 -0.88 12.94
C LEU A 15 -4.33 -0.83 12.80
N GLN A 16 -3.80 -1.19 11.64
CA GLN A 16 -2.36 -1.14 11.35
C GLN A 16 -1.83 0.30 11.43
N GLN A 17 -2.55 1.26 10.87
CA GLN A 17 -2.19 2.69 10.93
C GLN A 17 -2.22 3.23 12.37
N LYS A 18 -3.17 2.78 13.19
CA LYS A 18 -3.23 3.12 14.61
C LYS A 18 -2.02 2.55 15.37
N GLN A 19 -1.69 1.29 15.14
CA GLN A 19 -0.51 0.65 15.74
C GLN A 19 0.79 1.36 15.28
N MET A 20 0.86 1.78 14.01
CA MET A 20 2.01 2.53 13.49
C MET A 20 2.21 3.85 14.24
N LYS A 21 1.14 4.58 14.55
CA LYS A 21 1.22 5.81 15.36
C LYS A 21 1.76 5.53 16.77
N ASP A 22 1.39 4.40 17.37
CA ASP A 22 1.87 4.02 18.68
C ASP A 22 3.38 3.72 18.71
N THR A 23 3.98 3.33 17.58
CA THR A 23 5.42 3.11 17.49
C THR A 23 6.26 4.39 17.60
N ALA A 24 5.64 5.57 17.41
CA ALA A 24 6.33 6.86 17.58
C ALA A 24 6.86 7.05 19.01
N LYS A 25 6.32 6.37 20.02
CA LYS A 25 6.81 6.36 21.41
C LYS A 25 8.24 5.84 21.53
N LYS A 26 8.75 5.10 20.53
CA LYS A 26 10.12 4.58 20.54
C LYS A 26 11.16 5.67 20.73
N ASP A 27 10.97 6.83 20.12
CA ASP A 27 11.94 7.94 20.18
C ASP A 27 12.13 8.45 21.62
N LYS A 28 11.03 8.52 22.38
CA LYS A 28 11.08 8.86 23.81
C LYS A 28 11.93 7.85 24.60
N TYR A 29 11.78 6.58 24.37
CA TYR A 29 12.53 5.54 25.08
C TYR A 29 14.01 5.56 24.73
N LYS A 30 14.34 5.84 23.47
CA LYS A 30 15.73 6.02 23.04
C LYS A 30 16.38 7.18 23.79
N VAL A 31 15.71 8.34 23.83
CA VAL A 31 16.19 9.53 24.55
C VAL A 31 16.38 9.23 26.04
N TYR A 32 15.43 8.56 26.68
CA TYR A 32 15.53 8.18 28.09
C TYR A 32 16.75 7.30 28.35
N GLY A 33 16.98 6.29 27.54
CA GLY A 33 18.13 5.41 27.66
C GLY A 33 19.47 6.16 27.49
N GLU A 34 19.55 7.02 26.48
CA GLU A 34 20.73 7.84 26.21
C GLU A 34 21.05 8.81 27.36
N LEU A 35 20.06 9.50 27.90
CA LEU A 35 20.24 10.46 28.99
C LEU A 35 20.63 9.77 30.30
N ILE A 36 20.08 8.60 30.61
CA ILE A 36 20.51 7.82 31.76
C ILE A 36 21.99 7.41 31.61
N ASN A 37 22.37 6.94 30.42
CA ASN A 37 23.79 6.57 30.17
C ASN A 37 24.74 7.77 30.26
N THR A 38 24.28 8.94 29.84
CA THR A 38 25.12 10.15 29.80
C THR A 38 25.25 10.82 31.18
N TYR A 39 24.14 10.95 31.90
CA TYR A 39 24.04 11.73 33.12
C TYR A 39 23.71 10.92 34.38
N GLY A 40 23.49 9.61 34.25
CA GLY A 40 23.07 8.74 35.33
C GLY A 40 24.18 8.34 36.30
N TYR A 41 25.40 8.86 36.14
CA TYR A 41 26.50 8.62 37.05
C TYR A 41 26.15 9.18 38.44
N GLY A 42 26.28 8.38 39.44
CA GLY A 42 26.02 8.81 40.82
C GLY A 42 24.56 8.83 41.21
N LEU A 43 23.65 8.40 40.36
CA LEU A 43 22.30 8.07 40.79
C LEU A 43 22.33 6.89 41.73
N GLU A 44 21.67 7.02 42.87
CA GLU A 44 21.53 5.92 43.81
C GLU A 44 20.52 4.90 43.31
N ASP A 45 20.72 3.63 43.67
CA ASP A 45 19.75 2.59 43.42
C ASP A 45 18.44 2.91 44.18
N GLY A 46 17.30 2.59 43.55
CA GLY A 46 15.99 2.84 44.13
C GLY A 46 15.39 4.21 43.84
N CYS A 47 16.03 5.05 43.00
CA CYS A 47 15.43 6.29 42.57
C CYS A 47 14.19 6.04 41.69
N LYS A 48 13.15 6.87 41.85
CA LYS A 48 11.87 6.78 41.15
C LYS A 48 11.82 7.65 39.89
N SER A 49 12.66 8.64 39.80
CA SER A 49 12.73 9.56 38.66
C SER A 49 14.13 10.17 38.55
N PHE A 50 14.43 10.64 37.38
CA PHE A 50 15.68 11.29 37.05
C PHE A 50 15.43 12.50 36.16
N LYS A 51 15.92 13.67 36.58
CA LYS A 51 15.83 14.89 35.77
C LYS A 51 17.12 15.09 34.99
N ALA A 52 16.99 15.33 33.70
CA ALA A 52 18.11 15.59 32.82
C ALA A 52 17.75 16.60 31.73
N LEU A 53 18.75 17.29 31.22
CA LEU A 53 18.61 18.13 30.05
C LEU A 53 18.56 17.23 28.80
N ASN A 54 17.44 17.29 28.09
CA ASN A 54 17.38 16.70 26.77
C ASN A 54 18.16 17.57 25.78
N TYR A 55 19.33 17.11 25.38
CA TYR A 55 20.20 17.86 24.48
C TYR A 55 19.68 17.94 23.04
N TYR A 56 18.65 17.17 22.67
CA TYR A 56 17.99 17.30 21.38
C TYR A 56 17.02 18.49 21.31
N THR A 57 16.34 18.79 22.43
CA THR A 57 15.33 19.85 22.50
C THR A 57 15.77 21.04 23.37
N ASN A 58 16.87 20.89 24.07
CA ASN A 58 17.36 21.85 25.06
C ASN A 58 16.37 22.15 26.21
N GLU A 59 15.54 21.17 26.56
CA GLU A 59 14.58 21.26 27.65
C GLU A 59 14.89 20.24 28.74
N GLU A 60 14.64 20.61 30.00
CA GLU A 60 14.72 19.66 31.11
C GLU A 60 13.53 18.71 31.07
N ILE A 61 13.79 17.42 31.14
CA ILE A 61 12.77 16.37 31.19
C ILE A 61 12.95 15.50 32.44
N THR A 62 11.85 14.90 32.87
CA THR A 62 11.84 13.94 33.99
C THR A 62 11.66 12.53 33.39
N ILE A 63 12.64 11.67 33.64
CA ILE A 63 12.67 10.28 33.19
C ILE A 63 12.16 9.39 34.32
N PRO A 64 11.05 8.64 34.15
CA PRO A 64 10.60 7.66 35.11
C PRO A 64 11.62 6.53 35.27
N MET A 65 11.93 6.17 36.53
CA MET A 65 12.83 5.09 36.87
C MET A 65 12.10 4.00 37.63
N ASP A 66 12.46 2.75 37.38
CA ASP A 66 12.01 1.62 38.21
C ASP A 66 12.92 1.50 39.40
N PRO A 67 12.41 1.71 40.64
CA PRO A 67 13.24 1.68 41.85
C PRO A 67 13.79 0.28 42.17
N ALA A 68 13.23 -0.78 41.59
CA ALA A 68 13.73 -2.14 41.73
C ALA A 68 14.93 -2.46 40.82
N MET A 69 15.32 -1.52 39.96
CA MET A 69 16.40 -1.65 38.99
C MET A 69 17.47 -0.60 39.22
N THR A 70 18.71 -0.97 38.93
CA THR A 70 19.82 -0.01 38.87
C THR A 70 19.62 1.00 37.73
N PRO A 71 20.30 2.17 37.73
CA PRO A 71 20.25 3.08 36.60
C PRO A 71 20.64 2.42 35.27
N GLY A 72 21.65 1.56 35.24
CA GLY A 72 22.05 0.81 34.04
C GLY A 72 20.99 -0.16 33.55
N GLU A 73 20.30 -0.85 34.44
CA GLU A 73 19.20 -1.73 34.12
C GLU A 73 17.97 -0.96 33.58
N ASN A 74 17.68 0.23 34.14
CA ASN A 74 16.64 1.12 33.63
C ASN A 74 16.97 1.59 32.21
N SER A 75 18.20 2.00 31.94
CA SER A 75 18.65 2.37 30.59
C SER A 75 18.46 1.23 29.62
N LYS A 76 18.92 0.03 29.97
CA LYS A 76 18.76 -1.17 29.13
C LYS A 76 17.29 -1.47 28.83
N LYS A 77 16.42 -1.36 29.83
CA LYS A 77 14.95 -1.57 29.65
C LYS A 77 14.36 -0.57 28.64
N TYR A 78 14.77 0.68 28.68
CA TYR A 78 14.33 1.68 27.71
C TYR A 78 14.84 1.38 26.29
N PHE A 79 16.11 1.00 26.13
CA PHE A 79 16.63 0.58 24.84
C PHE A 79 15.97 -0.70 24.29
N ASP A 80 15.64 -1.64 25.15
CA ASP A 80 14.89 -2.84 24.77
C ASP A 80 13.48 -2.49 24.24
N ARG A 81 12.79 -1.54 24.90
CA ARG A 81 11.51 -1.02 24.42
C ARG A 81 11.63 -0.30 23.09
N TYR A 82 12.66 0.53 22.95
CA TYR A 82 12.96 1.18 21.67
C TYR A 82 13.16 0.15 20.55
N GLY A 83 14.00 -0.84 20.78
CA GLY A 83 14.29 -1.89 19.81
C GLY A 83 13.05 -2.71 19.42
N LYS A 84 12.19 -3.03 20.40
CA LYS A 84 10.92 -3.72 20.15
C LYS A 84 9.96 -2.89 19.28
N LEU A 85 9.80 -1.61 19.61
CA LEU A 85 8.91 -0.73 18.83
C LEU A 85 9.46 -0.44 17.45
N LYS A 86 10.79 -0.34 17.30
CA LYS A 86 11.43 -0.19 15.98
C LYS A 86 11.16 -1.38 15.07
N ARG A 87 11.32 -2.61 15.58
CA ARG A 87 10.99 -3.83 14.81
C ARG A 87 9.51 -3.89 14.46
N THR A 88 8.62 -3.49 15.37
CA THR A 88 7.18 -3.39 15.11
C THR A 88 6.87 -2.38 14.01
N GLU A 89 7.51 -1.22 14.02
CA GLU A 89 7.37 -0.20 12.98
C GLU A 89 7.80 -0.73 11.60
N GLU A 90 8.95 -1.39 11.53
CA GLU A 90 9.46 -1.99 10.29
C GLU A 90 8.49 -3.06 9.75
N ALA A 91 8.00 -3.95 10.60
CA ALA A 91 7.02 -4.98 10.23
C ALA A 91 5.69 -4.38 9.77
N LEU A 92 5.18 -3.35 10.47
CA LEU A 92 3.94 -2.67 10.11
C LEU A 92 4.07 -1.90 8.80
N THR A 93 5.22 -1.31 8.50
CA THR A 93 5.45 -0.61 7.23
C THR A 93 5.22 -1.55 6.05
N GLU A 94 5.77 -2.77 6.10
CA GLU A 94 5.57 -3.79 5.08
C GLU A 94 4.11 -4.28 5.04
N GLN A 95 3.53 -4.59 6.19
CA GLN A 95 2.15 -5.06 6.29
C GLN A 95 1.12 -4.02 5.78
N ILE A 96 1.33 -2.74 6.07
CA ILE A 96 0.48 -1.66 5.57
C ILE A 96 0.57 -1.57 4.05
N ALA A 97 1.79 -1.63 3.49
CA ALA A 97 1.98 -1.62 2.04
C ALA A 97 1.24 -2.79 1.36
N ASP A 98 1.32 -4.00 1.92
CA ASP A 98 0.61 -5.17 1.41
C ASP A 98 -0.92 -5.00 1.50
N THR A 99 -1.42 -4.47 2.60
CA THR A 99 -2.86 -4.24 2.79
C THR A 99 -3.38 -3.16 1.83
N GLU A 100 -2.65 -2.08 1.64
CA GLU A 100 -2.97 -1.03 0.68
C GLU A 100 -2.98 -1.55 -0.77
N ALA A 101 -2.01 -2.39 -1.13
CA ALA A 101 -1.95 -3.02 -2.45
C ALA A 101 -3.15 -3.93 -2.71
N GLU A 102 -3.58 -4.71 -1.71
CA GLU A 102 -4.78 -5.56 -1.82
C GLU A 102 -6.06 -4.73 -1.94
N ILE A 103 -6.20 -3.65 -1.20
CA ILE A 103 -7.33 -2.73 -1.30
C ILE A 103 -7.38 -2.09 -2.70
N GLU A 104 -6.25 -1.62 -3.21
CA GLU A 104 -6.15 -1.04 -4.55
C GLU A 104 -6.52 -2.05 -5.63
N HIS A 105 -6.08 -3.31 -5.50
CA HIS A 105 -6.45 -4.39 -6.41
C HIS A 105 -7.96 -4.66 -6.40
N LEU A 106 -8.59 -4.73 -5.22
CA LEU A 106 -10.04 -4.90 -5.10
C LEU A 106 -10.83 -3.72 -5.71
N GLU A 107 -10.34 -2.50 -5.51
CA GLU A 107 -10.93 -1.31 -6.15
C GLU A 107 -10.80 -1.35 -7.68
N SER A 108 -9.68 -1.85 -8.20
CA SER A 108 -9.48 -2.02 -9.65
C SER A 108 -10.44 -3.05 -10.25
N ILE A 109 -10.72 -4.13 -9.54
CA ILE A 109 -11.73 -5.12 -9.93
C ILE A 109 -13.13 -4.51 -9.92
N SER A 110 -13.47 -3.75 -8.90
CA SER A 110 -14.75 -3.02 -8.84
C SER A 110 -14.92 -2.07 -10.02
N ASN A 111 -13.87 -1.33 -10.37
CA ASN A 111 -13.86 -0.46 -11.53
C ASN A 111 -14.04 -1.24 -12.85
N ALA A 112 -13.37 -2.38 -13.00
CA ALA A 112 -13.53 -3.25 -14.17
C ALA A 112 -14.96 -3.77 -14.31
N LEU A 113 -15.62 -4.14 -13.20
CA LEU A 113 -17.02 -4.55 -13.19
C LEU A 113 -17.96 -3.41 -13.64
N ASP A 114 -17.70 -2.18 -13.22
CA ASP A 114 -18.49 -1.00 -13.62
C ASP A 114 -18.33 -0.68 -15.12
N ILE A 115 -17.18 -0.95 -15.70
CA ILE A 115 -16.86 -0.72 -17.11
C ILE A 115 -17.39 -1.83 -18.02
N ALA A 116 -17.48 -3.06 -17.52
CA ALA A 116 -17.88 -4.23 -18.31
C ALA A 116 -19.24 -4.04 -19.01
N ARG A 117 -19.29 -4.30 -20.32
CA ARG A 117 -20.50 -4.15 -21.16
C ARG A 117 -20.97 -5.44 -21.80
N ALA A 118 -20.09 -6.45 -21.88
CA ALA A 118 -20.36 -7.72 -22.55
C ALA A 118 -19.94 -8.90 -21.66
N GLU A 119 -20.46 -10.07 -21.99
CA GLU A 119 -20.18 -11.32 -21.26
C GLU A 119 -18.68 -11.67 -21.29
N ASN A 120 -18.00 -11.41 -22.40
CA ASN A 120 -16.56 -11.63 -22.50
C ASN A 120 -15.75 -10.69 -21.61
N ASP A 121 -16.23 -9.47 -21.33
CA ASP A 121 -15.61 -8.56 -20.36
C ASP A 121 -15.70 -9.14 -18.94
N LEU A 122 -16.86 -9.68 -18.58
CA LEU A 122 -17.08 -10.36 -17.28
C LEU A 122 -16.25 -11.64 -17.16
N SER A 123 -16.12 -12.40 -18.25
CA SER A 123 -15.29 -13.63 -18.27
C SER A 123 -13.83 -13.32 -17.96
N GLN A 124 -13.28 -12.23 -18.48
CA GLN A 124 -11.91 -11.83 -18.22
C GLN A 124 -11.71 -11.37 -16.76
N ILE A 125 -12.66 -10.67 -16.18
CA ILE A 125 -12.65 -10.33 -14.75
C ILE A 125 -12.69 -11.60 -13.89
N LYS A 126 -13.50 -12.58 -14.28
CA LYS A 126 -13.57 -13.88 -13.61
C LYS A 126 -12.24 -14.64 -13.65
N GLU A 127 -11.52 -14.58 -14.77
CA GLU A 127 -10.18 -15.13 -14.88
C GLU A 127 -9.23 -14.48 -13.87
N GLU A 128 -9.22 -13.16 -13.76
CA GLU A 128 -8.40 -12.43 -12.80
C GLU A 128 -8.75 -12.82 -11.36
N LEU A 129 -10.03 -12.84 -10.99
CA LEU A 129 -10.49 -13.27 -9.67
C LEU A 129 -10.07 -14.70 -9.33
N THR A 130 -10.04 -15.57 -10.31
CA THR A 130 -9.60 -16.98 -10.16
C THR A 130 -8.09 -17.05 -9.98
N GLU A 131 -7.33 -16.30 -10.75
CA GLU A 131 -5.86 -16.24 -10.68
C GLU A 131 -5.37 -15.76 -9.31
N TYR A 132 -6.03 -14.74 -8.75
CA TYR A 132 -5.71 -14.19 -7.43
C TYR A 132 -6.39 -14.94 -6.26
N GLY A 133 -7.12 -16.02 -6.55
CA GLY A 133 -7.69 -16.91 -5.51
C GLY A 133 -8.94 -16.37 -4.82
N TYR A 134 -9.59 -15.32 -5.32
CA TYR A 134 -10.85 -14.81 -4.76
C TYR A 134 -12.04 -15.71 -5.06
N ILE A 135 -12.01 -16.45 -6.17
CA ILE A 135 -12.98 -17.47 -6.53
C ILE A 135 -12.31 -18.79 -6.88
N LYS A 136 -13.01 -19.90 -6.65
CA LYS A 136 -12.50 -21.23 -6.98
C LYS A 136 -12.56 -21.47 -8.48
N LYS A 137 -11.52 -22.13 -9.02
CA LYS A 137 -11.51 -22.59 -10.40
C LYS A 137 -12.54 -23.73 -10.57
N HIS A 138 -13.58 -23.49 -11.34
CA HIS A 138 -14.52 -24.54 -11.72
C HIS A 138 -14.06 -25.21 -13.01
N TYR A 139 -13.69 -26.47 -12.91
CA TYR A 139 -13.45 -27.31 -14.08
C TYR A 139 -14.80 -27.74 -14.65
N SER A 140 -15.28 -27.07 -15.69
CA SER A 140 -16.45 -27.55 -16.43
C SER A 140 -16.00 -28.49 -17.54
N ASN A 141 -16.44 -29.74 -17.51
CA ASN A 141 -16.26 -30.72 -18.58
C ASN A 141 -17.15 -30.39 -19.80
N LYS A 142 -17.25 -29.14 -20.19
CA LYS A 142 -18.03 -28.74 -21.35
C LYS A 142 -17.21 -28.99 -22.62
N LYS A 143 -17.26 -30.23 -23.12
CA LYS A 143 -16.89 -30.55 -24.49
C LYS A 143 -17.88 -29.82 -25.42
N GLY A 144 -17.40 -28.87 -26.23
CA GLY A 144 -18.14 -28.32 -27.36
C GLY A 144 -18.64 -26.89 -27.30
N GLN A 145 -18.22 -26.07 -26.29
CA GLN A 145 -18.48 -24.62 -26.37
C GLN A 145 -17.48 -23.96 -27.34
N LYS A 146 -18.02 -23.23 -28.34
CA LYS A 146 -17.22 -22.34 -29.18
C LYS A 146 -16.45 -21.38 -28.25
N ALA A 147 -15.15 -21.22 -28.48
CA ALA A 147 -14.35 -20.26 -27.79
C ALA A 147 -14.98 -18.86 -27.92
N GLN A 148 -15.37 -18.27 -26.81
CA GLN A 148 -15.86 -16.90 -26.82
C GLN A 148 -14.74 -15.95 -27.28
N ALA A 149 -15.08 -14.95 -28.09
CA ALA A 149 -14.13 -13.96 -28.51
C ALA A 149 -13.57 -13.26 -27.26
N LYS A 150 -12.25 -13.08 -27.19
CA LYS A 150 -11.60 -12.38 -26.08
C LYS A 150 -12.09 -10.95 -25.98
N SER A 151 -12.27 -10.45 -24.76
CA SER A 151 -12.50 -9.04 -24.50
C SER A 151 -11.30 -8.22 -25.01
N LYS A 152 -11.58 -7.07 -25.60
CA LYS A 152 -10.59 -6.14 -26.14
C LYS A 152 -10.75 -4.78 -25.45
N PRO A 153 -9.68 -3.97 -25.35
CA PRO A 153 -9.79 -2.59 -24.92
C PRO A 153 -10.80 -1.81 -25.76
N PHE A 154 -11.37 -0.76 -25.17
CA PHE A 154 -12.12 0.21 -25.98
C PHE A 154 -11.19 0.86 -26.97
N HIS A 155 -11.68 1.07 -28.18
CA HIS A 155 -10.95 1.77 -29.24
C HIS A 155 -11.82 2.96 -29.70
N TYR A 156 -11.24 4.13 -29.61
CA TYR A 156 -11.84 5.38 -30.07
C TYR A 156 -10.91 6.07 -31.05
N ILE A 157 -11.47 6.93 -31.88
CA ILE A 157 -10.70 7.80 -32.77
C ILE A 157 -11.03 9.22 -32.38
N SER A 158 -10.01 10.04 -32.07
CA SER A 158 -10.19 11.44 -31.71
C SER A 158 -10.70 12.25 -32.91
N SER A 159 -11.20 13.45 -32.67
CA SER A 159 -11.60 14.39 -33.72
C SER A 159 -10.45 14.77 -34.67
N ASP A 160 -9.22 14.61 -34.24
CA ASP A 160 -8.03 14.84 -35.02
C ASP A 160 -7.45 13.57 -35.68
N GLY A 161 -8.14 12.43 -35.56
CA GLY A 161 -7.82 11.16 -36.22
C GLY A 161 -6.83 10.27 -35.47
N PHE A 162 -6.55 10.51 -34.20
CA PHE A 162 -5.66 9.68 -33.39
C PHE A 162 -6.42 8.49 -32.78
N ASP A 163 -5.80 7.31 -32.81
CA ASP A 163 -6.32 6.12 -32.15
C ASP A 163 -6.11 6.21 -30.64
N ILE A 164 -7.20 5.97 -29.89
CA ILE A 164 -7.22 5.99 -28.43
C ILE A 164 -7.70 4.63 -27.93
N TYR A 165 -6.90 3.98 -27.10
CA TYR A 165 -7.23 2.69 -26.48
C TYR A 165 -7.40 2.85 -24.97
N VAL A 166 -8.46 2.24 -24.44
CA VAL A 166 -8.81 2.30 -23.02
C VAL A 166 -8.96 0.90 -22.47
N GLY A 167 -8.16 0.52 -21.50
CA GLY A 167 -8.23 -0.78 -20.85
C GLY A 167 -9.48 -0.94 -20.00
N LYS A 168 -10.10 -2.10 -20.07
CA LYS A 168 -11.32 -2.45 -19.31
C LYS A 168 -11.01 -3.13 -17.98
N ASN A 169 -9.81 -3.66 -17.80
CA ASN A 169 -9.34 -4.39 -16.63
C ASN A 169 -7.82 -4.39 -16.56
N ASN A 170 -7.25 -4.99 -15.49
CA ASN A 170 -5.81 -5.02 -15.27
C ASN A 170 -5.03 -5.73 -16.38
N PHE A 171 -5.51 -6.83 -16.93
CA PHE A 171 -4.87 -7.53 -18.04
C PHE A 171 -4.74 -6.65 -19.27
N GLN A 172 -5.80 -5.93 -19.61
CA GLN A 172 -5.80 -5.01 -20.77
C GLN A 172 -4.96 -3.76 -20.50
N ASN A 173 -4.98 -3.23 -19.27
CA ASN A 173 -4.12 -2.13 -18.87
C ASN A 173 -2.63 -2.48 -19.04
N ASP A 174 -2.24 -3.68 -18.61
CA ASP A 174 -0.87 -4.17 -18.76
C ASP A 174 -0.51 -4.41 -20.23
N GLU A 175 -1.41 -4.99 -21.01
CA GLU A 175 -1.20 -5.19 -22.44
C GLU A 175 -1.01 -3.88 -23.18
N LEU A 176 -1.83 -2.87 -22.90
CA LEU A 176 -1.71 -1.53 -23.49
C LEU A 176 -0.36 -0.89 -23.13
N THR A 177 0.01 -0.94 -21.85
CA THR A 177 1.21 -0.25 -21.36
C THR A 177 2.50 -0.92 -21.80
N PHE A 178 2.56 -2.26 -21.73
CA PHE A 178 3.81 -3.01 -21.90
C PHE A 178 3.99 -3.66 -23.27
N LYS A 179 2.89 -3.84 -24.03
CA LYS A 179 2.95 -4.52 -25.34
C LYS A 179 2.53 -3.63 -26.50
N MET A 180 1.55 -2.75 -26.32
CA MET A 180 0.99 -1.93 -27.41
C MET A 180 1.66 -0.56 -27.49
N ALA A 181 1.90 0.10 -26.35
CA ALA A 181 2.48 1.43 -26.33
C ALA A 181 3.93 1.44 -26.84
N THR A 182 4.28 2.47 -27.59
CA THR A 182 5.63 2.76 -28.06
C THR A 182 6.15 4.05 -27.43
N GLY A 183 7.43 4.34 -27.58
CA GLY A 183 8.05 5.50 -26.91
C GLY A 183 7.48 6.87 -27.29
N ASN A 184 6.76 6.96 -28.42
CA ASN A 184 6.14 8.20 -28.89
C ASN A 184 4.67 8.33 -28.46
N ASP A 185 4.07 7.27 -27.91
CA ASP A 185 2.67 7.27 -27.53
C ASP A 185 2.45 8.02 -26.21
N TRP A 186 1.25 8.58 -26.04
CA TRP A 186 0.86 9.21 -24.80
C TRP A 186 0.12 8.20 -23.93
N TRP A 187 0.51 8.16 -22.65
CA TRP A 187 -0.10 7.33 -21.62
C TRP A 187 -0.76 8.18 -20.54
N PHE A 188 -2.00 7.86 -20.22
CA PHE A 188 -2.77 8.55 -19.19
C PHE A 188 -3.33 7.56 -18.17
N HIS A 189 -3.31 7.94 -16.92
CA HIS A 189 -3.94 7.23 -15.83
C HIS A 189 -4.30 8.21 -14.71
N ALA A 190 -5.46 7.98 -14.07
CA ALA A 190 -5.89 8.79 -12.93
C ALA A 190 -4.93 8.61 -11.75
N LYS A 191 -4.43 9.71 -11.22
CA LYS A 191 -3.47 9.69 -10.11
C LYS A 191 -4.13 9.23 -8.82
N LYS A 192 -3.52 8.26 -8.14
CA LYS A 192 -3.91 7.76 -6.81
C LYS A 192 -5.33 7.16 -6.73
N MET A 193 -5.85 6.65 -7.81
CA MET A 193 -7.13 5.94 -7.82
C MET A 193 -7.12 4.83 -8.86
N ALA A 194 -7.98 3.83 -8.63
CA ALA A 194 -8.19 2.78 -9.61
C ALA A 194 -8.83 3.35 -10.88
N GLY A 195 -8.42 2.88 -12.03
CA GLY A 195 -8.94 3.36 -13.31
C GLY A 195 -8.26 2.69 -14.48
N SER A 196 -8.78 2.98 -15.66
CA SER A 196 -8.24 2.49 -16.92
C SER A 196 -6.94 3.17 -17.28
N HIS A 197 -6.03 2.42 -17.91
CA HIS A 197 -4.94 3.00 -18.67
C HIS A 197 -5.46 3.43 -20.03
N VAL A 198 -5.04 4.59 -20.47
CA VAL A 198 -5.38 5.16 -21.77
C VAL A 198 -4.11 5.36 -22.57
N ILE A 199 -4.08 4.83 -23.80
CA ILE A 199 -2.97 5.03 -24.73
C ILE A 199 -3.48 5.79 -25.95
N VAL A 200 -2.84 6.89 -26.28
CA VAL A 200 -3.05 7.63 -27.52
C VAL A 200 -1.88 7.31 -28.46
N LYS A 201 -2.16 6.72 -29.60
CA LYS A 201 -1.16 6.37 -30.59
C LYS A 201 -0.74 7.63 -31.34
N THR A 202 0.52 8.02 -31.21
CA THR A 202 1.06 9.22 -31.86
C THR A 202 2.34 8.91 -32.58
N PRO A 203 2.35 8.96 -33.92
CA PRO A 203 3.57 8.69 -34.71
C PRO A 203 4.72 9.64 -34.36
N ASP A 204 4.40 10.89 -34.12
CA ASP A 204 5.39 11.97 -33.95
C ASP A 204 5.56 12.39 -32.49
N GLY A 205 4.83 11.77 -31.55
CA GLY A 205 4.87 12.11 -30.12
C GLY A 205 4.11 13.38 -29.73
N GLU A 206 3.39 14.00 -30.64
CA GLU A 206 2.62 15.23 -30.44
C GLU A 206 1.13 14.95 -30.63
N ILE A 207 0.30 15.55 -29.76
CA ILE A 207 -1.15 15.51 -29.88
C ILE A 207 -1.72 16.94 -29.76
N PRO A 208 -2.74 17.28 -30.58
CA PRO A 208 -3.46 18.54 -30.44
C PRO A 208 -4.25 18.59 -29.13
N ASP A 209 -4.45 19.80 -28.60
CA ASP A 209 -5.19 20.01 -27.33
C ASP A 209 -6.62 19.43 -27.33
N ARG A 210 -7.22 19.26 -28.51
CA ARG A 210 -8.56 18.67 -28.64
C ARG A 210 -8.60 17.13 -28.61
N THR A 211 -7.46 16.50 -28.78
CA THR A 211 -7.33 15.06 -28.70
C THR A 211 -7.25 14.61 -27.26
#